data_f9e9c8177ff9de9ab02375909ae51928
#
_entry.id   f9e9c8177ff9de9ab02375909ae51928
#
_cell.length_a   1.000
_cell.length_b   1.000
_cell.length_c   1.000
_cell.angle_alpha   90.00
_cell.angle_beta   90.00
_cell.angle_gamma   90.00
#
_symmetry.space_group_name_H-M   'P 1'
#
loop_
_entity.id
_entity.type
_entity.pdbx_description
1 polymer ?
#
loop_
_entity_poly.entity_id
_entity_poly.type
_entity_poly.pdbx_seq_one_letter_code
_entity_poly.pdbx_strand_id
1 'polypeptide(L)'
;ASDVYKRQEGEGVDYHAKCCRKLFGTSQAPVLPYTSNEVRALADEVVRSQTTVTGVQPKLSLDFDQMSNSPKRFTIVGLWGRFILKPQTERYTQLTELEDLSMHLAEIAKIETVPHGLMRFSDGELCYITRRIDRTEQGEKLPMEDMCQLSERLTEYKYKGSHEQIAKLISKYSSAPKLDLVKYWEQVLFSWLIGNADMHLKNYSLYAPMSKEYQLTPAYDLLSTALVIPEDTEELALTLCGKKRKLTRQHFIEAM
;
A
#
# COMPACT_ATOMS: atom_id res chain seq x y z
N ALA A 1 -22.33 5.50 2.05
CA ALA A 1 -21.61 5.07 3.24
C ALA A 1 -21.28 3.60 3.05
N SER A 2 -20.01 3.27 2.90
CA SER A 2 -19.59 1.88 2.71
C SER A 2 -19.96 1.07 3.94
N ASP A 3 -20.49 -0.14 3.75
CA ASP A 3 -20.83 -1.10 4.80
C ASP A 3 -19.63 -1.64 5.60
N VAL A 4 -18.46 -1.02 5.47
CA VAL A 4 -17.20 -1.45 6.07
C VAL A 4 -17.21 -1.35 7.60
N TYR A 5 -18.02 -0.45 8.17
CA TYR A 5 -18.10 -0.24 9.62
C TYR A 5 -19.43 -0.66 10.26
N LYS A 6 -20.33 -1.27 9.51
CA LYS A 6 -21.49 -1.91 10.14
C LYS A 6 -21.03 -3.22 10.79
N ARG A 7 -20.64 -3.13 12.08
CA ARG A 7 -20.64 -4.31 12.96
C ARG A 7 -22.02 -4.93 12.85
N GLN A 8 -22.12 -6.17 12.39
CA GLN A 8 -23.31 -6.96 12.67
C GLN A 8 -23.34 -7.14 14.19
N GLU A 9 -24.30 -6.53 14.85
CA GLU A 9 -24.64 -6.83 16.22
C GLU A 9 -25.12 -8.30 16.22
N GLY A 10 -24.30 -9.18 16.73
CA GLY A 10 -24.58 -10.59 16.85
C GLY A 10 -23.36 -11.45 16.52
N GLU A 11 -22.71 -11.97 17.55
CA GLU A 11 -21.72 -13.04 17.50
C GLU A 11 -20.32 -12.67 16.95
N GLY A 12 -19.53 -11.88 17.69
CA GLY A 12 -18.05 -12.03 17.73
C GLY A 12 -17.26 -12.07 16.41
N VAL A 13 -17.86 -11.68 15.28
CA VAL A 13 -17.22 -11.72 13.96
C VAL A 13 -16.73 -10.34 13.59
N ASP A 14 -15.42 -10.15 13.62
CA ASP A 14 -14.78 -8.86 13.29
C ASP A 14 -14.88 -8.49 11.79
N TYR A 15 -15.26 -9.44 10.90
CA TYR A 15 -15.17 -9.26 9.45
C TYR A 15 -16.42 -9.71 8.72
N HIS A 16 -16.91 -8.90 7.78
CA HIS A 16 -17.98 -9.30 6.87
C HIS A 16 -17.47 -10.32 5.82
N ALA A 17 -18.28 -11.31 5.51
CA ALA A 17 -17.93 -12.32 4.50
C ALA A 17 -17.61 -11.71 3.11
N LYS A 18 -18.24 -10.57 2.74
CA LYS A 18 -17.93 -9.83 1.52
C LYS A 18 -16.52 -9.24 1.56
N CYS A 19 -16.11 -8.63 2.69
CA CYS A 19 -14.77 -8.08 2.86
C CYS A 19 -13.71 -9.19 2.86
N CYS A 20 -13.98 -10.31 3.54
CA CYS A 20 -13.11 -11.48 3.51
C CYS A 20 -12.89 -11.99 2.08
N ARG A 21 -13.95 -12.10 1.28
CA ARG A 21 -13.81 -12.51 -0.13
C ARG A 21 -12.99 -11.53 -0.95
N LYS A 22 -13.18 -10.21 -0.75
CA LYS A 22 -12.41 -9.17 -1.46
C LYS A 22 -10.92 -9.25 -1.10
N LEU A 23 -10.59 -9.33 0.19
CA LEU A 23 -9.21 -9.26 0.67
C LEU A 23 -8.51 -10.63 0.61
N PHE A 24 -9.15 -11.68 1.11
CA PHE A 24 -8.53 -12.99 1.31
C PHE A 24 -8.92 -14.04 0.26
N GLY A 25 -9.97 -13.79 -0.52
CA GLY A 25 -10.54 -14.81 -1.41
C GLY A 25 -11.35 -15.90 -0.66
N THR A 26 -11.61 -15.74 0.63
CA THR A 26 -12.30 -16.69 1.50
C THR A 26 -13.56 -16.07 2.12
N SER A 27 -14.53 -16.87 2.54
CA SER A 27 -15.75 -16.36 3.18
C SER A 27 -15.58 -15.99 4.66
N GLN A 28 -14.49 -16.45 5.28
CA GLN A 28 -14.12 -16.19 6.66
C GLN A 28 -12.72 -15.58 6.71
N ALA A 29 -12.46 -14.76 7.72
CA ALA A 29 -11.12 -14.22 7.93
C ALA A 29 -10.15 -15.37 8.28
N PRO A 30 -8.96 -15.38 7.68
CA PRO A 30 -7.92 -16.33 8.05
C PRO A 30 -7.44 -16.10 9.48
N VAL A 31 -6.95 -17.16 10.11
CA VAL A 31 -6.33 -17.05 11.44
C VAL A 31 -4.90 -16.52 11.29
N LEU A 32 -4.57 -15.50 12.08
CA LEU A 32 -3.20 -14.99 12.23
C LEU A 32 -2.64 -15.50 13.57
N PRO A 33 -1.84 -16.58 13.56
CA PRO A 33 -1.50 -17.33 14.79
C PRO A 33 -0.32 -16.75 15.57
N TYR A 34 0.11 -15.54 15.25
CA TYR A 34 1.27 -14.87 15.83
C TYR A 34 0.85 -13.81 16.83
N THR A 35 1.71 -13.52 17.81
CA THR A 35 1.63 -12.34 18.66
C THR A 35 2.28 -11.14 17.97
N SER A 36 1.91 -9.94 18.39
CA SER A 36 2.49 -8.70 17.88
C SER A 36 4.01 -8.63 18.11
N ASN A 37 4.48 -9.11 19.28
CA ASN A 37 5.89 -9.12 19.64
C ASN A 37 6.71 -10.06 18.76
N GLU A 38 6.22 -11.28 18.47
CA GLU A 38 6.89 -12.23 17.57
C GLU A 38 7.05 -11.62 16.17
N VAL A 39 6.02 -10.98 15.67
CA VAL A 39 6.03 -10.39 14.33
C VAL A 39 6.94 -9.17 14.28
N ARG A 40 6.94 -8.30 15.29
CA ARG A 40 7.87 -7.15 15.35
C ARG A 40 9.32 -7.61 15.35
N ALA A 41 9.67 -8.57 16.18
CA ALA A 41 11.04 -9.09 16.24
C ALA A 41 11.52 -9.65 14.89
N LEU A 42 10.67 -10.42 14.20
CA LEU A 42 10.98 -10.94 12.86
C LEU A 42 11.06 -9.83 11.80
N ALA A 43 10.17 -8.85 11.85
CA ALA A 43 10.17 -7.75 10.91
C ALA A 43 11.41 -6.85 11.07
N ASP A 44 11.85 -6.61 12.30
CA ASP A 44 13.08 -5.88 12.58
C ASP A 44 14.33 -6.63 12.10
N GLU A 45 14.36 -7.95 12.24
CA GLU A 45 15.43 -8.80 11.70
C GLU A 45 15.52 -8.70 10.18
N VAL A 46 14.36 -8.75 9.48
CA VAL A 46 14.28 -8.57 8.03
C VAL A 46 14.79 -7.19 7.61
N VAL A 47 14.36 -6.13 8.31
CA VAL A 47 14.85 -4.75 8.04
C VAL A 47 16.36 -4.66 8.21
N ARG A 48 16.90 -5.18 9.31
CA ARG A 48 18.37 -5.17 9.56
C ARG A 48 19.17 -5.94 8.52
N SER A 49 18.61 -7.03 8.00
CA SER A 49 19.30 -7.86 7.01
C SER A 49 19.26 -7.30 5.58
N GLN A 50 18.28 -6.46 5.27
CA GLN A 50 18.02 -5.99 3.90
C GLN A 50 18.35 -4.52 3.65
N THR A 51 18.52 -3.70 4.69
CA THR A 51 18.68 -2.25 4.53
C THR A 51 19.73 -1.66 5.46
N THR A 52 20.60 -0.83 4.89
CA THR A 52 21.47 0.11 5.63
C THR A 52 20.74 1.42 5.98
N VAL A 53 19.46 1.57 5.60
CA VAL A 53 18.68 2.80 5.77
C VAL A 53 17.75 2.65 6.98
N THR A 54 17.93 3.52 7.96
CA THR A 54 17.03 3.64 9.14
C THR A 54 15.70 4.27 8.77
N GLY A 55 14.60 3.85 9.41
CA GLY A 55 13.27 4.47 9.27
C GLY A 55 12.33 3.80 8.27
N VAL A 56 12.69 2.63 7.75
CA VAL A 56 11.79 1.82 6.93
C VAL A 56 10.73 1.16 7.82
N GLN A 57 9.45 1.28 7.46
CA GLN A 57 8.37 0.58 8.16
C GLN A 57 8.56 -0.93 8.05
N PRO A 58 8.61 -1.66 9.19
CA PRO A 58 8.74 -3.11 9.19
C PRO A 58 7.55 -3.76 8.48
N LYS A 59 7.83 -4.76 7.65
CA LYS A 59 6.80 -5.52 6.93
C LYS A 59 7.22 -6.96 6.71
N LEU A 60 6.25 -7.85 6.75
CA LEU A 60 6.44 -9.28 6.50
C LEU A 60 5.56 -9.76 5.36
N SER A 61 6.04 -10.74 4.63
CA SER A 61 5.28 -11.41 3.58
C SER A 61 4.57 -12.64 4.17
N LEU A 62 3.27 -12.75 3.90
CA LEU A 62 2.42 -13.85 4.35
C LEU A 62 1.81 -14.61 3.18
N ASP A 63 1.55 -15.88 3.43
CA ASP A 63 0.71 -16.72 2.59
C ASP A 63 -0.15 -17.65 3.43
N PHE A 64 -1.08 -18.37 2.80
CA PHE A 64 -1.85 -19.40 3.50
C PHE A 64 -1.03 -20.65 3.71
N ASP A 65 -1.11 -21.21 4.90
CA ASP A 65 -0.63 -22.55 5.17
C ASP A 65 -1.39 -23.54 4.29
N GLN A 66 -0.66 -24.28 3.46
CA GLN A 66 -1.22 -25.27 2.53
C GLN A 66 -1.91 -26.43 3.24
N MET A 67 -1.51 -26.72 4.48
CA MET A 67 -2.08 -27.79 5.31
C MET A 67 -3.37 -27.36 6.02
N SER A 68 -3.69 -26.05 6.08
CA SER A 68 -4.87 -25.56 6.75
C SER A 68 -6.13 -25.71 5.88
N ASN A 69 -7.18 -26.25 6.47
CA ASN A 69 -8.49 -26.39 5.82
C ASN A 69 -9.33 -25.10 5.97
N SER A 70 -10.35 -25.10 6.78
CA SER A 70 -11.20 -23.93 7.04
C SER A 70 -11.36 -23.76 8.57
N PRO A 71 -11.12 -22.54 9.10
CA PRO A 71 -10.63 -21.34 8.41
C PRO A 71 -9.18 -21.49 7.95
N LYS A 72 -8.82 -20.77 6.87
CA LYS A 72 -7.42 -20.69 6.43
C LYS A 72 -6.56 -20.09 7.54
N ARG A 73 -5.28 -20.46 7.56
CA ARG A 73 -4.29 -19.96 8.52
C ARG A 73 -3.16 -19.30 7.77
N PHE A 74 -2.69 -18.15 8.24
CA PHE A 74 -1.52 -17.49 7.70
C PHE A 74 -0.22 -18.13 8.21
N THR A 75 0.76 -18.13 7.33
CA THR A 75 2.15 -18.43 7.66
C THR A 75 3.05 -17.33 7.10
N ILE A 76 4.10 -16.99 7.85
CA ILE A 76 5.15 -16.07 7.40
C ILE A 76 6.00 -16.82 6.39
N VAL A 77 6.17 -16.19 5.22
CA VAL A 77 6.98 -16.73 4.14
C VAL A 77 8.02 -15.70 3.74
N GLY A 78 9.02 -16.10 2.97
CA GLY A 78 10.01 -15.17 2.43
C GLY A 78 9.37 -14.12 1.52
N LEU A 79 10.04 -13.76 0.42
CA LEU A 79 9.59 -12.68 -0.49
C LEU A 79 8.36 -13.02 -1.34
N TRP A 80 7.86 -14.25 -1.29
CA TRP A 80 6.93 -14.81 -2.29
C TRP A 80 5.46 -14.87 -1.86
N GLY A 81 5.12 -14.41 -0.67
CA GLY A 81 3.74 -14.45 -0.18
C GLY A 81 2.79 -13.53 -0.96
N ARG A 82 1.50 -13.88 -0.93
CA ARG A 82 0.42 -13.10 -1.57
C ARG A 82 -0.04 -11.90 -0.77
N PHE A 83 0.41 -11.78 0.48
CA PHE A 83 0.01 -10.70 1.38
C PHE A 83 1.23 -10.02 1.99
N ILE A 84 1.07 -8.75 2.33
CA ILE A 84 2.01 -7.97 3.12
C ILE A 84 1.33 -7.61 4.42
N LEU A 85 2.00 -7.88 5.53
CA LEU A 85 1.59 -7.49 6.86
C LEU A 85 2.53 -6.41 7.39
N LYS A 86 1.97 -5.36 7.95
CA LYS A 86 2.68 -4.27 8.61
C LYS A 86 2.22 -4.23 10.07
N PRO A 87 3.10 -4.53 11.05
CA PRO A 87 2.78 -4.39 12.46
C PRO A 87 2.78 -2.92 12.88
N GLN A 88 2.24 -2.62 14.06
CA GLN A 88 2.45 -1.33 14.73
C GLN A 88 3.93 -1.10 14.98
N THR A 89 4.33 0.16 14.96
CA THR A 89 5.69 0.58 15.27
C THR A 89 5.72 1.25 16.65
N GLU A 90 6.84 1.14 17.35
CA GLU A 90 7.01 1.85 18.63
C GLU A 90 7.12 3.37 18.45
N ARG A 91 7.67 3.78 17.32
CA ARG A 91 7.94 5.19 17.01
C ARG A 91 6.68 5.99 16.70
N TYR A 92 5.73 5.38 15.99
CA TYR A 92 4.52 6.05 15.54
C TYR A 92 3.31 5.21 15.94
N THR A 93 2.50 5.74 16.85
CA THR A 93 1.28 5.08 17.31
C THR A 93 0.18 5.15 16.25
N GLN A 94 -0.65 4.11 16.17
CA GLN A 94 -1.81 4.03 15.27
C GLN A 94 -1.48 4.15 13.77
N LEU A 95 -0.23 3.83 13.39
CA LEU A 95 0.22 3.94 11.99
C LEU A 95 -0.58 3.01 11.07
N THR A 96 -0.89 1.80 11.52
CA THR A 96 -1.64 0.80 10.76
C THR A 96 -3.10 1.23 10.55
N GLU A 97 -3.73 1.83 11.57
CA GLU A 97 -5.10 2.36 11.47
C GLU A 97 -5.17 3.58 10.57
N LEU A 98 -4.15 4.46 10.61
CA LEU A 98 -4.07 5.62 9.72
C LEU A 98 -3.85 5.22 8.26
N GLU A 99 -3.07 4.18 7.99
CA GLU A 99 -2.92 3.65 6.65
C GLU A 99 -4.24 3.07 6.14
N ASP A 100 -4.92 2.23 6.94
CA ASP A 100 -6.22 1.67 6.58
C ASP A 100 -7.28 2.77 6.34
N LEU A 101 -7.33 3.78 7.21
CA LEU A 101 -8.21 4.94 7.04
C LEU A 101 -7.92 5.69 5.74
N SER A 102 -6.65 5.97 5.44
CA SER A 102 -6.26 6.69 4.23
C SER A 102 -6.63 5.92 2.96
N MET A 103 -6.43 4.61 2.96
CA MET A 103 -6.83 3.73 1.88
C MET A 103 -8.37 3.69 1.70
N HIS A 104 -9.15 3.64 2.78
CA HIS A 104 -10.61 3.72 2.71
C HIS A 104 -11.11 5.09 2.23
N LEU A 105 -10.46 6.19 2.62
CA LEU A 105 -10.77 7.52 2.08
C LEU A 105 -10.50 7.60 0.57
N ALA A 106 -9.46 6.94 0.08
CA ALA A 106 -9.20 6.82 -1.35
C ALA A 106 -10.33 6.06 -2.07
N GLU A 107 -10.83 4.95 -1.51
CA GLU A 107 -12.00 4.23 -2.06
C GLU A 107 -13.26 5.11 -2.11
N ILE A 108 -13.50 5.93 -1.08
CA ILE A 108 -14.61 6.91 -1.06
C ILE A 108 -14.43 7.95 -2.16
N ALA A 109 -13.20 8.40 -2.40
CA ALA A 109 -12.84 9.30 -3.50
C ALA A 109 -12.87 8.63 -4.88
N LYS A 110 -13.24 7.33 -4.97
CA LYS A 110 -13.30 6.53 -6.20
C LYS A 110 -11.92 6.23 -6.82
N ILE A 111 -10.87 6.35 -6.06
CA ILE A 111 -9.55 5.87 -6.44
C ILE A 111 -9.51 4.36 -6.23
N GLU A 112 -9.07 3.65 -7.25
CA GLU A 112 -8.89 2.21 -7.17
C GLU A 112 -7.72 1.88 -6.24
N THR A 113 -7.96 1.05 -5.22
CA THR A 113 -6.95 0.63 -4.24
C THR A 113 -6.71 -0.87 -4.29
N VAL A 114 -5.52 -1.30 -3.88
CA VAL A 114 -5.28 -2.73 -3.60
C VAL A 114 -6.21 -3.20 -2.46
N PRO A 115 -6.63 -4.47 -2.41
CA PRO A 115 -7.39 -5.00 -1.29
C PRO A 115 -6.58 -4.90 0.00
N HIS A 116 -7.16 -4.30 1.03
CA HIS A 116 -6.49 -4.03 2.31
C HIS A 116 -7.46 -4.13 3.49
N GLY A 117 -6.93 -4.06 4.70
CA GLY A 117 -7.71 -4.02 5.92
C GLY A 117 -6.87 -4.18 7.17
N LEU A 118 -7.52 -4.11 8.33
CA LEU A 118 -6.90 -4.40 9.62
C LEU A 118 -7.14 -5.84 10.01
N MET A 119 -6.17 -6.45 10.67
CA MET A 119 -6.31 -7.75 11.34
C MET A 119 -5.83 -7.66 12.78
N ARG A 120 -6.24 -8.64 13.60
CA ARG A 120 -5.75 -8.79 14.96
C ARG A 120 -4.75 -9.93 15.05
N PHE A 121 -3.67 -9.67 15.75
CA PHE A 121 -2.78 -10.71 16.26
C PHE A 121 -3.49 -11.54 17.33
N SER A 122 -2.90 -12.67 17.72
CA SER A 122 -3.43 -13.55 18.77
C SER A 122 -3.51 -12.88 20.15
N ASP A 123 -2.73 -11.83 20.39
CA ASP A 123 -2.76 -10.98 21.60
C ASP A 123 -3.73 -9.79 21.50
N GLY A 124 -4.46 -9.67 20.39
CA GLY A 124 -5.48 -8.64 20.17
C GLY A 124 -4.99 -7.32 19.58
N GLU A 125 -3.68 -7.10 19.44
CA GLU A 125 -3.12 -5.90 18.79
C GLU A 125 -3.45 -5.88 17.30
N LEU A 126 -3.68 -4.69 16.74
CA LEU A 126 -4.00 -4.51 15.32
C LEU A 126 -2.73 -4.50 14.46
N CYS A 127 -2.87 -5.04 13.26
CA CYS A 127 -1.92 -4.89 12.17
C CYS A 127 -2.65 -4.54 10.88
N TYR A 128 -1.95 -3.88 9.96
CA TYR A 128 -2.45 -3.65 8.61
C TYR A 128 -2.04 -4.81 7.71
N ILE A 129 -2.95 -5.25 6.86
CA ILE A 129 -2.70 -6.28 5.87
C ILE A 129 -3.19 -5.82 4.50
N THR A 130 -2.39 -6.10 3.48
CA THR A 130 -2.75 -5.83 2.09
C THR A 130 -2.44 -7.03 1.20
N ARG A 131 -3.28 -7.24 0.19
CA ARG A 131 -3.06 -8.26 -0.83
C ARG A 131 -2.11 -7.71 -1.89
N ARG A 132 -1.09 -8.47 -2.23
CA ARG A 132 -0.15 -8.10 -3.28
C ARG A 132 -0.81 -8.22 -4.65
N ILE A 133 -0.70 -7.16 -5.43
CA ILE A 133 -1.22 -7.10 -6.78
C ILE A 133 -0.31 -7.76 -7.80
N ASP A 134 0.97 -7.93 -7.47
CA ASP A 134 1.98 -8.59 -8.30
C ASP A 134 2.00 -10.12 -8.12
N ARG A 135 0.90 -10.70 -7.59
CA ARG A 135 0.71 -12.14 -7.43
C ARG A 135 -0.64 -12.57 -7.95
N THR A 136 -0.67 -13.69 -8.67
CA THR A 136 -1.92 -14.39 -9.01
C THR A 136 -2.54 -15.03 -7.77
N GLU A 137 -3.73 -15.58 -7.90
CA GLU A 137 -4.36 -16.36 -6.82
C GLU A 137 -3.58 -17.63 -6.48
N GLN A 138 -2.83 -18.17 -7.44
CA GLN A 138 -1.95 -19.31 -7.30
C GLN A 138 -0.57 -18.94 -6.72
N GLY A 139 -0.29 -17.64 -6.51
CA GLY A 139 0.97 -17.14 -5.98
C GLY A 139 2.05 -16.87 -7.03
N GLU A 140 1.75 -17.02 -8.31
CA GLU A 140 2.68 -16.73 -9.40
C GLU A 140 2.96 -15.22 -9.49
N LYS A 141 4.20 -14.87 -9.79
CA LYS A 141 4.60 -13.47 -9.91
C LYS A 141 4.14 -12.88 -11.25
N LEU A 142 3.42 -11.76 -11.16
CA LEU A 142 3.11 -10.92 -12.32
C LEU A 142 4.24 -9.90 -12.56
N PRO A 143 4.52 -9.55 -13.82
CA PRO A 143 5.45 -8.47 -14.14
C PRO A 143 4.95 -7.15 -13.50
N MET A 144 5.80 -6.53 -12.71
CA MET A 144 5.54 -5.24 -12.06
C MET A 144 6.85 -4.53 -11.82
N GLU A 145 6.89 -3.25 -12.17
CA GLU A 145 8.03 -2.37 -11.94
C GLU A 145 7.57 -1.04 -11.37
N ASP A 146 8.23 -0.60 -10.30
CA ASP A 146 7.98 0.72 -9.71
C ASP A 146 8.66 1.84 -10.55
N MET A 147 8.26 3.09 -10.32
CA MET A 147 8.77 4.23 -11.07
C MET A 147 10.25 4.52 -10.77
N CYS A 148 10.79 4.02 -9.65
CA CYS A 148 12.21 4.05 -9.37
C CYS A 148 12.98 3.13 -10.33
N GLN A 149 12.48 1.90 -10.54
CA GLN A 149 13.03 0.94 -11.49
C GLN A 149 12.89 1.44 -12.95
N LEU A 150 11.69 1.90 -13.34
CA LEU A 150 11.43 2.44 -14.69
C LEU A 150 12.26 3.70 -15.01
N SER A 151 12.70 4.43 -14.00
CA SER A 151 13.62 5.57 -14.15
C SER A 151 15.10 5.20 -14.00
N GLU A 152 15.42 3.88 -13.92
CA GLU A 152 16.78 3.35 -13.77
C GLU A 152 17.51 3.91 -12.53
N ARG A 153 16.77 4.13 -11.43
CA ARG A 153 17.30 4.68 -10.19
C ARG A 153 17.41 3.62 -9.09
N LEU A 154 18.47 3.74 -8.30
CA LEU A 154 18.62 2.94 -7.08
C LEU A 154 17.62 3.40 -6.01
N THR A 155 17.25 2.49 -5.11
CA THR A 155 16.28 2.72 -4.03
C THR A 155 16.61 3.93 -3.15
N GLU A 156 17.89 4.24 -2.95
CA GLU A 156 18.36 5.41 -2.19
C GLU A 156 17.95 6.76 -2.81
N TYR A 157 17.61 6.77 -4.10
CA TYR A 157 17.14 7.96 -4.83
C TYR A 157 15.64 8.02 -4.99
N LYS A 158 14.86 7.21 -4.25
CA LYS A 158 13.39 7.14 -4.38
C LYS A 158 12.66 8.46 -4.18
N TYR A 159 13.23 9.41 -3.44
CA TYR A 159 12.70 10.77 -3.23
C TYR A 159 13.23 11.81 -4.23
N LYS A 160 14.10 11.41 -5.16
CA LYS A 160 14.66 12.31 -6.18
C LYS A 160 13.89 12.15 -7.49
N GLY A 161 12.93 13.02 -7.73
CA GLY A 161 12.12 12.99 -8.95
C GLY A 161 11.03 14.03 -8.95
N SER A 162 10.24 14.02 -10.00
CA SER A 162 9.08 14.89 -10.12
C SER A 162 7.86 14.12 -10.63
N HIS A 163 6.68 14.63 -10.36
CA HIS A 163 5.43 14.05 -10.85
C HIS A 163 5.34 14.08 -12.37
N GLU A 164 5.91 15.10 -13.03
CA GLU A 164 5.97 15.20 -14.48
C GLU A 164 6.87 14.11 -15.09
N GLN A 165 7.93 13.70 -14.40
CA GLN A 165 8.76 12.57 -14.83
C GLN A 165 8.00 11.26 -14.79
N ILE A 166 7.21 11.01 -13.73
CA ILE A 166 6.35 9.83 -13.64
C ILE A 166 5.30 9.85 -14.75
N ALA A 167 4.66 10.99 -15.00
CA ALA A 167 3.68 11.13 -16.08
C ALA A 167 4.29 10.77 -17.46
N LYS A 168 5.54 11.16 -17.72
CA LYS A 168 6.28 10.78 -18.93
C LYS A 168 6.55 9.27 -18.99
N LEU A 169 6.90 8.63 -17.87
CA LEU A 169 7.09 7.17 -17.81
C LEU A 169 5.79 6.42 -18.07
N ILE A 170 4.68 6.85 -17.46
CA ILE A 170 3.34 6.29 -17.75
C ILE A 170 3.02 6.45 -19.23
N SER A 171 3.20 7.64 -19.81
CA SER A 171 2.96 7.88 -21.24
C SER A 171 3.79 6.99 -22.15
N LYS A 172 5.00 6.62 -21.73
CA LYS A 172 5.93 5.80 -22.51
C LYS A 172 5.64 4.31 -22.42
N TYR A 173 5.28 3.81 -21.24
CA TYR A 173 5.26 2.38 -20.97
C TYR A 173 3.86 1.79 -20.75
N SER A 174 2.84 2.60 -20.45
CA SER A 174 1.47 2.12 -20.30
C SER A 174 0.84 1.76 -21.63
N SER A 175 0.03 0.71 -21.63
CA SER A 175 -0.81 0.31 -22.78
C SER A 175 -2.06 1.19 -22.93
N ALA A 176 -2.46 1.91 -21.87
CA ALA A 176 -3.60 2.84 -21.86
C ALA A 176 -3.21 4.20 -21.26
N PRO A 177 -2.21 4.92 -21.83
CA PRO A 177 -1.53 6.03 -21.16
C PRO A 177 -2.47 7.17 -20.75
N LYS A 178 -3.48 7.50 -21.56
CA LYS A 178 -4.44 8.58 -21.23
C LYS A 178 -5.27 8.27 -19.99
N LEU A 179 -5.72 7.02 -19.86
CA LEU A 179 -6.50 6.57 -18.69
C LEU A 179 -5.62 6.52 -17.45
N ASP A 180 -4.44 5.95 -17.59
CA ASP A 180 -3.50 5.82 -16.47
C ASP A 180 -2.97 7.17 -15.99
N LEU A 181 -2.80 8.15 -16.86
CA LEU A 181 -2.49 9.52 -16.48
C LEU A 181 -3.59 10.15 -15.62
N VAL A 182 -4.87 9.97 -15.99
CA VAL A 182 -5.99 10.46 -15.16
C VAL A 182 -5.94 9.81 -13.78
N LYS A 183 -5.86 8.47 -13.72
CA LYS A 183 -5.76 7.73 -12.45
C LYS A 183 -4.55 8.16 -11.62
N TYR A 184 -3.42 8.40 -12.26
CA TYR A 184 -2.20 8.86 -11.61
C TYR A 184 -2.37 10.24 -10.96
N TRP A 185 -2.91 11.20 -11.70
CA TRP A 185 -3.11 12.55 -11.17
C TRP A 185 -4.19 12.61 -10.08
N GLU A 186 -5.20 11.73 -10.14
CA GLU A 186 -6.15 11.55 -9.04
C GLU A 186 -5.44 11.07 -7.77
N GLN A 187 -4.51 10.12 -7.86
CA GLN A 187 -3.71 9.66 -6.72
C GLN A 187 -2.80 10.77 -6.18
N VAL A 188 -2.16 11.57 -7.03
CA VAL A 188 -1.30 12.69 -6.62
C VAL A 188 -2.10 13.76 -5.90
N LEU A 189 -3.23 14.16 -6.48
CA LEU A 189 -4.13 15.16 -5.88
C LEU A 189 -4.68 14.68 -4.54
N PHE A 190 -5.09 13.43 -4.46
CA PHE A 190 -5.57 12.81 -3.21
C PHE A 190 -4.48 12.80 -2.15
N SER A 191 -3.25 12.40 -2.50
CA SER A 191 -2.11 12.39 -1.59
C SER A 191 -1.85 13.79 -1.01
N TRP A 192 -1.90 14.81 -1.85
CA TRP A 192 -1.77 16.19 -1.40
C TRP A 192 -2.91 16.59 -0.44
N LEU A 193 -4.16 16.23 -0.75
CA LEU A 193 -5.33 16.57 0.07
C LEU A 193 -5.32 15.92 1.45
N ILE A 194 -4.82 14.68 1.56
CA ILE A 194 -4.73 13.99 2.86
C ILE A 194 -3.42 14.28 3.62
N GLY A 195 -2.53 15.11 3.05
CA GLY A 195 -1.22 15.39 3.65
C GLY A 195 -0.28 14.17 3.64
N ASN A 196 -0.22 13.45 2.52
CA ASN A 196 0.71 12.33 2.33
C ASN A 196 1.98 12.81 1.60
N ALA A 197 3.02 13.11 2.35
CA ALA A 197 4.32 13.51 1.84
C ALA A 197 5.32 12.34 1.68
N ASP A 198 4.84 11.08 1.68
CA ASP A 198 5.70 9.89 1.49
C ASP A 198 5.44 9.13 0.18
N MET A 199 4.60 9.64 -0.71
CA MET A 199 4.35 9.03 -2.01
C MET A 199 5.54 9.25 -2.98
N HIS A 200 6.58 8.46 -2.77
CA HIS A 200 7.82 8.50 -3.56
C HIS A 200 7.76 7.60 -4.80
N LEU A 201 8.84 7.55 -5.59
CA LEU A 201 8.92 6.79 -6.85
C LEU A 201 8.56 5.30 -6.72
N LYS A 202 8.75 4.68 -5.56
CA LYS A 202 8.43 3.26 -5.36
C LYS A 202 6.96 3.00 -5.01
N ASN A 203 6.18 4.03 -4.74
CA ASN A 203 4.76 3.93 -4.40
C ASN A 203 3.85 4.08 -5.63
N TYR A 204 4.44 4.19 -6.81
CA TYR A 204 3.76 4.14 -8.12
C TYR A 204 4.40 3.05 -8.97
N SER A 205 3.60 2.20 -9.58
CA SER A 205 4.09 1.09 -10.40
C SER A 205 3.24 0.87 -11.64
N LEU A 206 3.86 0.28 -12.65
CA LEU A 206 3.15 -0.35 -13.76
C LEU A 206 3.22 -1.86 -13.60
N TYR A 207 2.12 -2.56 -13.89
CA TYR A 207 2.07 -4.02 -13.84
C TYR A 207 1.30 -4.57 -15.04
N ALA A 208 1.55 -5.84 -15.36
CA ALA A 208 0.87 -6.54 -16.45
C ALA A 208 0.03 -7.70 -15.88
N PRO A 209 -1.27 -7.47 -15.56
CA PRO A 209 -2.16 -8.52 -15.07
C PRO A 209 -2.50 -9.56 -16.13
N MET A 210 -2.42 -9.18 -17.39
CA MET A 210 -2.56 -10.04 -18.57
C MET A 210 -1.44 -9.77 -19.55
N SER A 211 -1.07 -10.75 -20.35
CA SER A 211 0.10 -10.78 -21.21
C SER A 211 0.50 -9.43 -21.83
N LYS A 212 1.58 -8.86 -21.30
CA LYS A 212 2.30 -7.68 -21.83
C LYS A 212 1.54 -6.34 -21.89
N GLU A 213 0.34 -6.25 -21.36
CA GLU A 213 -0.38 -4.97 -21.26
C GLU A 213 -0.09 -4.32 -19.92
N TYR A 214 0.89 -3.43 -19.89
CA TYR A 214 1.24 -2.68 -18.69
C TYR A 214 0.23 -1.57 -18.44
N GLN A 215 -0.20 -1.46 -17.21
CA GLN A 215 -1.12 -0.41 -16.73
C GLN A 215 -0.70 0.06 -15.34
N LEU A 216 -1.16 1.26 -14.96
CA LEU A 216 -0.94 1.77 -13.62
C LEU A 216 -1.62 0.85 -12.59
N THR A 217 -0.89 0.52 -11.54
CA THR A 217 -1.46 -0.26 -10.43
C THR A 217 -2.55 0.51 -9.71
N PRO A 218 -3.53 -0.17 -9.09
CA PRO A 218 -4.30 0.42 -8.00
C PRO A 218 -3.37 1.03 -6.95
N ALA A 219 -3.84 2.06 -6.25
CA ALA A 219 -3.07 2.74 -5.22
C ALA A 219 -2.77 1.82 -4.03
N TYR A 220 -1.60 1.98 -3.45
CA TYR A 220 -1.13 1.30 -2.24
C TYR A 220 -0.23 2.23 -1.42
N ASP A 221 0.04 1.90 -0.17
CA ASP A 221 0.87 2.68 0.75
C ASP A 221 0.40 4.15 0.92
N LEU A 222 -0.91 4.39 0.87
CA LEU A 222 -1.47 5.71 1.15
C LEU A 222 -1.55 5.94 2.66
N LEU A 223 -0.90 6.99 3.14
CA LEU A 223 -0.84 7.33 4.55
C LEU A 223 -0.77 8.85 4.74
N SER A 224 -1.62 9.42 5.59
CA SER A 224 -1.48 10.83 5.97
C SER A 224 -0.25 11.04 6.85
N THR A 225 0.89 11.39 6.25
CA THR A 225 2.14 11.64 6.99
C THR A 225 2.06 12.91 7.83
N ALA A 226 1.24 13.88 7.45
CA ALA A 226 1.01 15.11 8.22
C ALA A 226 0.42 14.83 9.62
N LEU A 227 -0.32 13.74 9.81
CA LEU A 227 -0.82 13.32 11.12
C LEU A 227 0.24 12.56 11.93
N VAL A 228 1.25 11.99 11.28
CA VAL A 228 2.30 11.17 11.90
C VAL A 228 3.53 12.01 12.25
N ILE A 229 3.88 12.95 11.39
CA ILE A 229 5.06 13.82 11.50
C ILE A 229 4.59 15.27 11.26
N PRO A 230 3.90 15.91 12.23
CA PRO A 230 3.33 17.25 12.05
C PRO A 230 4.37 18.35 11.77
N GLU A 231 5.63 18.11 12.12
CA GLU A 231 6.76 19.02 11.86
C GLU A 231 7.28 18.97 10.41
N ASP A 232 6.92 17.95 9.63
CA ASP A 232 7.26 17.89 8.22
C ASP A 232 6.45 18.95 7.45
N THR A 233 7.16 19.82 6.75
CA THR A 233 6.56 20.91 5.97
C THR A 233 6.42 20.60 4.49
N GLU A 234 6.88 19.44 4.03
CA GLU A 234 6.68 18.99 2.66
C GLU A 234 5.21 18.55 2.47
N GLU A 235 4.61 18.92 1.35
CA GLU A 235 3.23 18.57 1.01
C GLU A 235 3.18 17.36 0.05
N LEU A 236 4.26 17.12 -0.68
CA LEU A 236 4.47 15.97 -1.57
C LEU A 236 5.90 15.45 -1.45
N ALA A 237 6.08 14.13 -1.60
CA ALA A 237 7.39 13.46 -1.60
C ALA A 237 8.26 13.85 -2.81
N LEU A 238 7.62 14.07 -3.96
CA LEU A 238 8.25 14.45 -5.23
C LEU A 238 7.88 15.87 -5.59
N THR A 239 8.68 16.50 -6.44
CA THR A 239 8.39 17.86 -6.87
C THR A 239 7.23 17.91 -7.87
N LEU A 240 6.43 18.96 -7.76
CA LEU A 240 5.41 19.38 -8.74
C LEU A 240 5.74 20.81 -9.18
N CYS A 241 5.97 21.04 -10.47
CA CYS A 241 6.49 22.32 -11.00
C CYS A 241 7.73 22.80 -10.22
N GLY A 242 8.63 21.84 -9.87
CA GLY A 242 9.86 22.11 -9.12
C GLY A 242 9.69 22.34 -7.61
N LYS A 243 8.49 22.22 -7.05
CA LYS A 243 8.18 22.49 -5.63
C LYS A 243 7.63 21.26 -4.93
N LYS A 244 7.89 21.15 -3.62
CA LYS A 244 7.30 20.13 -2.73
C LYS A 244 6.37 20.72 -1.67
N ARG A 245 6.32 22.05 -1.57
CA ARG A 245 5.54 22.79 -0.56
C ARG A 245 4.99 24.09 -1.12
N LYS A 246 4.00 24.68 -0.43
CA LYS A 246 3.26 25.85 -0.89
C LYS A 246 2.65 25.61 -2.27
N LEU A 247 2.12 24.41 -2.45
CA LEU A 247 1.45 24.00 -3.66
C LEU A 247 0.08 24.69 -3.75
N THR A 248 -0.32 24.99 -4.96
CA THR A 248 -1.60 25.63 -5.25
C THR A 248 -2.28 24.89 -6.40
N ARG A 249 -3.59 25.08 -6.55
CA ARG A 249 -4.34 24.55 -7.70
C ARG A 249 -3.65 24.82 -9.04
N GLN A 250 -3.01 26.00 -9.19
CA GLN A 250 -2.34 26.38 -10.43
C GLN A 250 -1.19 25.43 -10.80
N HIS A 251 -0.40 24.97 -9.81
CA HIS A 251 0.68 24.00 -10.07
C HIS A 251 0.15 22.67 -10.60
N PHE A 252 -1.01 22.21 -10.10
CA PHE A 252 -1.65 20.99 -10.63
C PHE A 252 -2.14 21.20 -12.07
N ILE A 253 -2.77 22.35 -12.37
CA ILE A 253 -3.24 22.68 -13.74
C ILE A 253 -2.07 22.74 -14.73
N GLU A 254 -0.92 23.27 -14.33
CA GLU A 254 0.27 23.38 -15.19
C GLU A 254 0.95 22.01 -15.42
N ALA A 255 0.86 21.10 -14.46
CA ALA A 255 1.51 19.78 -14.54
C ALA A 255 0.69 18.72 -15.29
N MET A 256 -0.64 18.87 -15.31
CA MET A 256 -1.60 17.95 -15.97
C MET A 256 -1.74 18.25 -17.45
#